data_f42b55380c158270ec06115f80197b8d
#
_entry.id   f42b55380c158270ec06115f80197b8d
#
_cell.length_a   1.000
_cell.length_b   1.000
_cell.length_c   1.000
_cell.angle_alpha   90.00
_cell.angle_beta   90.00
_cell.angle_gamma   90.00
#
_symmetry.space_group_name_H-M   'P 1'
#
loop_
_entity.id
_entity.type
_entity.pdbx_description
1 polymer ?
#
loop_
_entity_poly.entity_id
_entity_poly.type
_entity_poly.pdbx_seq_one_letter_code
_entity_poly.pdbx_strand_id
1 'polypeptide(L)'
;ILSGLVGSEMCIRDRDTNTSTLATWLNSIGVIVREVRVIPDIEKTIVDTLNVLRKENNYVFTTGGIGPTHDDITAQSVSKAFGLKYEIHKEAFKILEAYYKPGEFNEGRKKMVKMPENAELILNPTSGAPGFSVENVFCLPGVPSILKSMLGSLKNKIVGGEPVLSLSLIH
;
A
#
# COMPACT_ATOMS: atom_id res chain seq x y z
N ILE A 1 -5.56 -0.23 -13.35
CA ILE A 1 -5.53 1.24 -13.17
C ILE A 1 -4.87 1.53 -11.83
N LEU A 2 -3.72 2.17 -11.86
CA LEU A 2 -2.97 2.54 -10.67
C LEU A 2 -3.21 4.02 -10.39
N SER A 3 -3.59 4.37 -9.17
CA SER A 3 -3.30 5.69 -8.63
C SER A 3 -2.42 5.58 -7.41
N GLY A 4 -1.28 6.25 -7.43
CA GLY A 4 -0.34 6.27 -6.31
C GLY A 4 -0.66 7.44 -5.40
N LEU A 5 -1.03 7.15 -4.16
CA LEU A 5 -1.02 8.12 -3.07
C LEU A 5 0.33 7.98 -2.37
N VAL A 6 1.04 9.08 -2.19
CA VAL A 6 2.33 9.04 -1.51
C VAL A 6 2.34 10.05 -0.39
N GLY A 7 2.53 9.57 0.82
CA GLY A 7 2.73 10.38 1.99
C GLY A 7 4.21 10.69 2.26
N SER A 8 4.46 11.84 2.86
CA SER A 8 5.70 12.46 3.34
C SER A 8 6.73 12.96 2.31
N GLU A 9 7.15 14.21 2.46
CA GLU A 9 8.07 14.90 1.54
C GLU A 9 9.49 14.35 1.52
N MET A 10 9.87 13.47 2.43
CA MET A 10 11.26 13.14 2.69
C MET A 10 11.92 12.20 1.67
N CYS A 11 11.18 11.62 0.73
CA CYS A 11 11.74 10.62 -0.21
C CYS A 11 11.20 10.71 -1.64
N ILE A 12 11.40 11.84 -2.33
CA ILE A 12 11.02 11.99 -3.76
C ILE A 12 11.61 10.84 -4.60
N ARG A 13 12.87 10.46 -4.35
CA ARG A 13 13.55 9.38 -5.08
C ARG A 13 12.92 8.01 -4.83
N ASP A 14 12.53 7.70 -3.60
CA ASP A 14 11.88 6.42 -3.26
C ASP A 14 10.47 6.33 -3.84
N ARG A 15 9.78 7.47 -3.96
CA ARG A 15 8.45 7.58 -4.59
C ARG A 15 8.52 7.21 -6.07
N ASP A 16 9.45 7.79 -6.80
CA ASP A 16 9.64 7.49 -8.23
C ASP A 16 9.97 6.01 -8.42
N THR A 17 10.79 5.44 -7.54
CA THR A 17 11.12 4.00 -7.56
C THR A 17 9.91 3.12 -7.30
N ASN A 18 9.07 3.44 -6.31
CA ASN A 18 7.85 2.69 -6.00
C ASN A 18 6.85 2.76 -7.15
N THR A 19 6.61 3.95 -7.69
CA THR A 19 5.71 4.15 -8.83
C THR A 19 6.19 3.37 -10.05
N SER A 20 7.48 3.46 -10.39
CA SER A 20 8.07 2.74 -11.50
C SER A 20 7.98 1.22 -11.31
N THR A 21 8.30 0.73 -10.10
CA THR A 21 8.24 -0.70 -9.76
C THR A 21 6.82 -1.25 -9.89
N LEU A 22 5.84 -0.56 -9.30
CA LEU A 22 4.42 -0.96 -9.38
C LEU A 22 3.90 -0.90 -10.81
N ALA A 23 4.17 0.18 -11.54
CA ALA A 23 3.71 0.34 -12.92
C ALA A 23 4.28 -0.77 -13.83
N THR A 24 5.57 -1.07 -13.70
CA THR A 24 6.21 -2.15 -14.47
C THR A 24 5.60 -3.50 -14.14
N TRP A 25 5.42 -3.80 -12.86
CA TRP A 25 4.83 -5.06 -12.43
C TRP A 25 3.37 -5.20 -12.87
N LEU A 26 2.54 -4.15 -12.68
CA LEU A 26 1.14 -4.14 -13.09
C LEU A 26 0.98 -4.32 -14.61
N ASN A 27 1.80 -3.63 -15.40
CA ASN A 27 1.82 -3.81 -16.85
C ASN A 27 2.17 -5.26 -17.25
N SER A 28 3.08 -5.91 -16.52
CA SER A 28 3.47 -7.30 -16.79
C SER A 28 2.32 -8.31 -16.57
N ILE A 29 1.31 -7.94 -15.80
CA ILE A 29 0.11 -8.74 -15.56
C ILE A 29 -1.14 -8.18 -16.28
N GLY A 30 -0.95 -7.24 -17.22
CA GLY A 30 -2.02 -6.68 -18.04
C GLY A 30 -2.89 -5.62 -17.35
N VAL A 31 -2.38 -4.99 -16.29
CA VAL A 31 -3.04 -3.86 -15.60
C VAL A 31 -2.39 -2.56 -16.01
N ILE A 32 -3.17 -1.66 -16.61
CA ILE A 32 -2.68 -0.36 -17.12
C ILE A 32 -2.77 0.68 -16.01
N VAL A 33 -1.66 1.39 -15.77
CA VAL A 33 -1.62 2.57 -14.91
C VAL A 33 -2.30 3.75 -15.62
N ARG A 34 -3.37 4.26 -15.03
CA ARG A 34 -4.12 5.40 -15.60
C ARG A 34 -3.59 6.74 -15.10
N GLU A 35 -3.33 6.84 -13.82
CA GLU A 35 -2.82 8.07 -13.20
C GLU A 35 -2.00 7.77 -11.95
N VAL A 36 -1.15 8.72 -11.59
CA VAL A 36 -0.39 8.74 -10.34
C VAL A 36 -0.61 10.10 -9.70
N ARG A 37 -1.01 10.10 -8.42
CA ARG A 37 -1.17 11.32 -7.63
C ARG A 37 -0.18 11.31 -6.47
N VAL A 38 0.54 12.40 -6.31
CA VAL A 38 1.37 12.67 -5.14
C VAL A 38 0.64 13.70 -4.30
N ILE A 39 0.31 13.34 -3.07
CA ILE A 39 -0.48 14.17 -2.16
C ILE A 39 0.22 14.31 -0.80
N PRO A 40 -0.03 15.40 -0.06
CA PRO A 40 0.50 15.57 1.28
C PRO A 40 -0.17 14.62 2.29
N ASP A 41 0.53 14.34 3.41
CA ASP A 41 0.03 13.57 4.54
C ASP A 41 -0.98 14.39 5.38
N ILE A 42 -2.10 14.71 4.76
CA ILE A 42 -3.23 15.39 5.35
C ILE A 42 -4.44 14.47 5.25
N GLU A 43 -4.99 14.04 6.39
CA GLU A 43 -6.10 13.08 6.45
C GLU A 43 -7.24 13.41 5.48
N LYS A 44 -7.69 14.68 5.48
CA LYS A 44 -8.77 15.11 4.58
C LYS A 44 -8.41 14.91 3.11
N THR A 45 -7.19 15.26 2.72
CA THR A 45 -6.72 15.11 1.33
C THR A 45 -6.64 13.65 0.93
N ILE A 46 -6.15 12.77 1.81
CA ILE A 46 -6.09 11.33 1.58
C ILE A 46 -7.50 10.77 1.42
N VAL A 47 -8.42 11.08 2.34
CA VAL A 47 -9.81 10.59 2.32
C VAL A 47 -10.54 11.03 1.05
N ASP A 48 -10.46 12.31 0.69
CA ASP A 48 -11.15 12.86 -0.48
C ASP A 48 -10.60 12.23 -1.77
N THR A 49 -9.26 12.11 -1.87
CA THR A 49 -8.60 11.49 -3.02
C THR A 49 -8.98 10.02 -3.15
N LEU A 50 -8.95 9.25 -2.07
CA LEU A 50 -9.36 7.84 -2.07
C LEU A 50 -10.81 7.68 -2.50
N ASN A 51 -11.72 8.51 -1.98
CA ASN A 51 -13.14 8.44 -2.33
C ASN A 51 -13.44 8.71 -3.80
N VAL A 52 -12.62 9.52 -4.47
CA VAL A 52 -12.70 9.71 -5.92
C VAL A 52 -12.13 8.50 -6.65
N LEU A 53 -10.87 8.16 -6.35
CA LEU A 53 -10.12 7.16 -7.10
C LEU A 53 -10.73 5.75 -7.02
N ARG A 54 -11.20 5.32 -5.84
CA ARG A 54 -11.78 3.99 -5.66
C ARG A 54 -13.09 3.76 -6.42
N LYS A 55 -13.80 4.84 -6.79
CA LYS A 55 -15.02 4.77 -7.59
C LYS A 55 -14.73 4.74 -9.09
N GLU A 56 -13.63 5.36 -9.50
CA GLU A 56 -13.28 5.55 -10.93
C GLU A 56 -12.32 4.47 -11.46
N ASN A 57 -11.68 3.71 -10.57
CA ASN A 57 -10.63 2.75 -10.90
C ASN A 57 -10.93 1.36 -10.35
N ASN A 58 -10.53 0.32 -11.09
CA ASN A 58 -10.65 -1.06 -10.63
C ASN A 58 -9.72 -1.35 -9.44
N TYR A 59 -8.56 -0.74 -9.39
CA TYR A 59 -7.56 -0.89 -8.34
C TYR A 59 -6.97 0.46 -7.97
N VAL A 60 -6.77 0.71 -6.69
CA VAL A 60 -6.06 1.86 -6.15
C VAL A 60 -4.93 1.36 -5.26
N PHE A 61 -3.74 1.86 -5.46
CA PHE A 61 -2.58 1.52 -4.63
C PHE A 61 -2.09 2.76 -3.89
N THR A 62 -1.86 2.63 -2.60
CA THR A 62 -1.13 3.63 -1.82
C THR A 62 0.25 3.09 -1.47
N THR A 63 1.26 3.95 -1.46
CA THR A 63 2.62 3.60 -1.03
C THR A 63 3.07 4.56 0.07
N GLY A 64 3.41 4.01 1.23
CA GLY A 64 3.80 4.78 2.42
C GLY A 64 2.66 5.07 3.38
N GLY A 65 3.00 5.68 4.51
CA GLY A 65 2.07 6.09 5.55
C GLY A 65 1.41 4.96 6.35
N ILE A 66 1.99 3.76 6.33
CA ILE A 66 1.56 2.59 7.13
C ILE A 66 2.64 2.11 8.12
N GLY A 67 3.64 2.93 8.37
CA GLY A 67 4.75 2.66 9.28
C GLY A 67 4.43 2.94 10.76
N PRO A 68 5.46 2.91 11.61
CA PRO A 68 5.30 3.04 13.06
C PRO A 68 5.27 4.49 13.57
N THR A 69 5.53 5.48 12.73
CA THR A 69 5.69 6.86 13.13
C THR A 69 4.34 7.60 13.26
N HIS A 70 4.33 8.78 13.88
CA HIS A 70 3.11 9.53 14.13
C HIS A 70 2.49 10.12 12.86
N ASP A 71 3.29 10.38 11.86
CA ASP A 71 2.94 10.89 10.54
C ASP A 71 2.46 9.79 9.55
N ASP A 72 2.61 8.52 9.90
CA ASP A 72 2.04 7.41 9.15
C ASP A 72 0.52 7.34 9.35
N ILE A 73 -0.25 8.11 8.61
CA ILE A 73 -1.71 8.26 8.78
C ILE A 73 -2.55 7.59 7.70
N THR A 74 -1.94 6.91 6.73
CA THR A 74 -2.65 6.29 5.60
C THR A 74 -3.66 5.25 6.06
N ALA A 75 -3.30 4.33 6.96
CA ALA A 75 -4.22 3.30 7.44
C ALA A 75 -5.45 3.87 8.15
N GLN A 76 -5.26 4.89 8.98
CA GLN A 76 -6.35 5.59 9.64
C GLN A 76 -7.23 6.33 8.62
N SER A 77 -6.64 6.98 7.63
CA SER A 77 -7.35 7.72 6.58
C SER A 77 -8.18 6.77 5.70
N VAL A 78 -7.65 5.58 5.38
CA VAL A 78 -8.40 4.54 4.67
C VAL A 78 -9.59 4.08 5.49
N SER A 79 -9.42 3.80 6.80
CA SER A 79 -10.55 3.46 7.68
C SER A 79 -11.64 4.50 7.62
N LYS A 80 -11.28 5.78 7.68
CA LYS A 80 -12.22 6.91 7.61
C LYS A 80 -12.91 7.02 6.25
N ALA A 81 -12.18 6.83 5.15
CA ALA A 81 -12.72 6.87 3.79
C ALA A 81 -13.78 5.79 3.54
N PHE A 82 -13.65 4.64 4.19
CA PHE A 82 -14.59 3.53 4.09
C PHE A 82 -15.64 3.51 5.21
N GLY A 83 -15.56 4.40 6.20
CA GLY A 83 -16.44 4.39 7.36
C GLY A 83 -16.26 3.18 8.28
N LEU A 84 -15.07 2.59 8.28
CA LEU A 84 -14.69 1.42 9.06
C LEU A 84 -13.96 1.81 10.34
N LYS A 85 -14.00 0.94 11.35
CA LYS A 85 -13.21 1.13 12.57
C LYS A 85 -11.73 0.97 12.26
N TYR A 86 -10.92 1.80 12.90
CA TYR A 86 -9.46 1.68 12.89
C TYR A 86 -9.01 0.95 14.15
N GLU A 87 -8.63 -0.32 14.03
CA GLU A 87 -8.36 -1.18 15.17
C GLU A 87 -7.19 -2.14 14.93
N ILE A 88 -6.77 -2.82 15.99
CA ILE A 88 -5.70 -3.83 15.91
C ILE A 88 -6.22 -5.04 15.14
N HIS A 89 -5.55 -5.38 14.04
CA HIS A 89 -5.81 -6.59 13.29
C HIS A 89 -5.15 -7.80 13.97
N LYS A 90 -5.96 -8.75 14.43
CA LYS A 90 -5.53 -9.88 15.28
C LYS A 90 -4.44 -10.74 14.65
N GLU A 91 -4.54 -11.03 13.35
CA GLU A 91 -3.57 -11.85 12.64
C GLU A 91 -2.25 -11.07 12.41
N ALA A 92 -2.33 -9.80 12.00
CA ALA A 92 -1.17 -8.94 11.84
C ALA A 92 -0.41 -8.79 13.17
N PHE A 93 -1.13 -8.67 14.29
CA PHE A 93 -0.54 -8.60 15.62
C PHE A 93 0.28 -9.86 15.92
N LYS A 94 -0.28 -11.05 15.71
CA LYS A 94 0.42 -12.32 15.93
C LYS A 94 1.67 -12.45 15.06
N ILE A 95 1.59 -12.02 13.79
CA ILE A 95 2.73 -12.04 12.87
C ILE A 95 3.87 -11.16 13.39
N LEU A 96 3.57 -9.91 13.77
CA LEU A 96 4.60 -9.00 14.26
C LEU A 96 5.12 -9.37 15.64
N GLU A 97 4.27 -9.84 16.54
CA GLU A 97 4.69 -10.32 17.86
C GLU A 97 5.67 -11.49 17.74
N ALA A 98 5.43 -12.41 16.79
CA ALA A 98 6.33 -13.52 16.53
C ALA A 98 7.63 -13.09 15.81
N TYR A 99 7.60 -12.00 15.07
CA TYR A 99 8.75 -11.48 14.33
C TYR A 99 9.76 -10.77 15.23
N TYR A 100 9.27 -10.01 16.21
CA TYR A 100 10.12 -9.25 17.12
C TYR A 100 10.53 -10.06 18.35
N LYS A 101 11.72 -9.77 18.89
CA LYS A 101 12.15 -10.34 20.16
C LYS A 101 11.29 -9.84 21.32
N PRO A 102 11.18 -10.60 22.42
CA PRO A 102 10.48 -10.16 23.61
C PRO A 102 10.92 -8.76 24.08
N GLY A 103 9.97 -7.85 24.25
CA GLY A 103 10.19 -6.46 24.62
C GLY A 103 10.47 -5.48 23.48
N GLU A 104 10.72 -5.96 22.26
CA GLU A 104 10.94 -5.09 21.11
C GLU A 104 9.64 -4.67 20.41
N PHE A 105 8.55 -5.39 20.61
CA PHE A 105 7.23 -5.06 20.04
C PHE A 105 6.53 -4.01 20.90
N ASN A 106 7.00 -2.77 20.77
CA ASN A 106 6.54 -1.60 21.53
C ASN A 106 5.29 -0.94 20.92
N GLU A 107 4.73 0.08 21.58
CA GLU A 107 3.52 0.78 21.15
C GLU A 107 3.65 1.41 19.75
N GLY A 108 4.81 1.95 19.38
CA GLY A 108 5.07 2.46 18.03
C GLY A 108 4.94 1.35 16.98
N ARG A 109 5.51 0.18 17.25
CA ARG A 109 5.41 -0.97 16.32
C ARG A 109 4.01 -1.57 16.28
N LYS A 110 3.25 -1.51 17.37
CA LYS A 110 1.83 -1.91 17.39
C LYS A 110 0.96 -1.05 16.48
N LYS A 111 1.38 0.17 16.14
CA LYS A 111 0.68 0.99 15.17
C LYS A 111 0.61 0.33 13.78
N MET A 112 1.67 -0.40 13.38
CA MET A 112 1.74 -1.09 12.09
C MET A 112 0.74 -2.24 11.93
N VAL A 113 0.11 -2.69 13.00
CA VAL A 113 -0.94 -3.71 12.98
C VAL A 113 -2.33 -3.12 13.18
N LYS A 114 -2.45 -1.79 13.31
CA LYS A 114 -3.73 -1.09 13.28
C LYS A 114 -4.11 -0.80 11.85
N MET A 115 -5.26 -1.25 11.45
CA MET A 115 -5.78 -1.09 10.09
C MET A 115 -7.31 -1.08 10.09
N PRO A 116 -7.97 -0.83 8.95
CA PRO A 116 -9.41 -0.89 8.87
C PRO A 116 -9.96 -2.25 9.30
N GLU A 117 -11.11 -2.22 9.97
CA GLU A 117 -11.88 -3.42 10.31
C GLU A 117 -12.08 -4.30 9.05
N ASN A 118 -11.86 -5.59 9.19
CA ASN A 118 -11.96 -6.58 8.11
C ASN A 118 -11.00 -6.37 6.92
N ALA A 119 -9.91 -5.61 7.10
CA ALA A 119 -8.87 -5.52 6.08
C ALA A 119 -8.24 -6.89 5.80
N GLU A 120 -7.95 -7.17 4.54
CA GLU A 120 -7.21 -8.37 4.16
C GLU A 120 -5.70 -8.07 4.16
N LEU A 121 -4.92 -8.97 4.76
CA LEU A 121 -3.47 -8.78 4.84
C LEU A 121 -2.78 -9.02 3.50
N ILE A 122 -1.77 -8.20 3.24
CA ILE A 122 -0.77 -8.38 2.18
C ILE A 122 0.54 -8.72 2.89
N LEU A 123 0.96 -9.97 2.80
CA LEU A 123 2.11 -10.46 3.54
C LEU A 123 3.42 -9.82 3.08
N ASN A 124 4.25 -9.50 4.05
CA ASN A 124 5.58 -8.93 3.84
C ASN A 124 6.65 -9.93 4.30
N PRO A 125 7.32 -10.62 3.37
CA PRO A 125 8.32 -11.62 3.71
C PRO A 125 9.62 -11.03 4.25
N THR A 126 9.86 -9.71 4.10
CA THR A 126 11.14 -9.08 4.43
C THR A 126 11.17 -8.55 5.86
N SER A 127 10.13 -7.85 6.32
CA SER A 127 10.13 -7.18 7.64
C SER A 127 8.98 -7.62 8.55
N GLY A 128 8.16 -8.56 8.09
CA GLY A 128 7.03 -9.08 8.86
C GLY A 128 5.83 -8.11 8.94
N ALA A 129 6.05 -6.79 8.86
CA ALA A 129 4.98 -5.79 8.93
C ALA A 129 4.11 -5.84 7.65
N PRO A 130 2.86 -6.33 7.71
CA PRO A 130 2.05 -6.53 6.52
C PRO A 130 1.53 -5.19 5.97
N GLY A 131 1.30 -5.15 4.66
CA GLY A 131 0.34 -4.24 4.07
C GLY A 131 -1.08 -4.79 4.21
N PHE A 132 -2.06 -4.06 3.68
CA PHE A 132 -3.44 -4.51 3.73
C PHE A 132 -4.23 -4.03 2.50
N SER A 133 -5.39 -4.64 2.27
CA SER A 133 -6.36 -4.18 1.29
C SER A 133 -7.75 -4.11 1.88
N VAL A 134 -8.52 -3.13 1.40
CA VAL A 134 -9.95 -2.97 1.66
C VAL A 134 -10.62 -2.75 0.32
N GLU A 135 -11.54 -3.64 -0.05
CA GLU A 135 -12.15 -3.65 -1.39
C GLU A 135 -11.09 -3.56 -2.50
N ASN A 136 -11.11 -2.52 -3.30
CA ASN A 136 -10.18 -2.28 -4.40
C ASN A 136 -8.99 -1.38 -4.05
N VAL A 137 -8.81 -1.03 -2.77
CA VAL A 137 -7.68 -0.20 -2.28
C VAL A 137 -6.63 -1.08 -1.61
N PHE A 138 -5.39 -1.00 -2.08
CA PHE A 138 -4.23 -1.76 -1.63
C PHE A 138 -3.21 -0.83 -1.01
N CYS A 139 -2.86 -1.04 0.25
CA CYS A 139 -1.94 -0.19 1.01
C CYS A 139 -0.61 -0.91 1.22
N LEU A 140 0.44 -0.33 0.66
CA LEU A 140 1.79 -0.88 0.64
C LEU A 140 2.78 0.06 1.35
N PRO A 141 3.88 -0.47 1.90
CA PRO A 141 4.91 0.35 2.54
C PRO A 141 5.63 1.26 1.55
N GLY A 142 6.20 2.36 2.05
CA GLY A 142 6.97 3.32 1.26
C GLY A 142 8.39 2.87 0.93
N VAL A 143 8.94 1.86 1.60
CA VAL A 143 10.32 1.38 1.40
C VAL A 143 10.38 0.51 0.13
N PRO A 144 11.16 0.91 -0.90
CA PRO A 144 11.12 0.24 -2.22
C PRO A 144 11.47 -1.24 -2.20
N SER A 145 12.46 -1.64 -1.42
CA SER A 145 12.88 -3.05 -1.30
C SER A 145 11.78 -3.92 -0.69
N ILE A 146 11.06 -3.38 0.30
CA ILE A 146 9.94 -4.08 0.96
C ILE A 146 8.76 -4.18 -0.01
N LEU A 147 8.37 -3.05 -0.64
CA LEU A 147 7.30 -3.04 -1.63
C LEU A 147 7.54 -4.09 -2.71
N LYS A 148 8.75 -4.13 -3.28
CA LYS A 148 9.13 -5.10 -4.31
C LYS A 148 8.95 -6.55 -3.84
N SER A 149 9.31 -6.86 -2.59
CA SER A 149 9.17 -8.20 -2.02
C SER A 149 7.71 -8.62 -1.83
N MET A 150 6.80 -7.66 -1.70
CA MET A 150 5.37 -7.91 -1.48
C MET A 150 4.58 -8.12 -2.77
N LEU A 151 5.13 -7.79 -3.94
CA LEU A 151 4.41 -7.92 -5.22
C LEU A 151 3.94 -9.36 -5.51
N GLY A 152 4.72 -10.36 -5.08
CA GLY A 152 4.33 -11.75 -5.18
C GLY A 152 3.03 -12.08 -4.42
N SER A 153 2.81 -11.47 -3.27
CA SER A 153 1.61 -11.65 -2.45
C SER A 153 0.36 -10.99 -3.06
N LEU A 154 0.54 -10.04 -3.99
CA LEU A 154 -0.55 -9.37 -4.68
C LEU A 154 -1.07 -10.14 -5.90
N LYS A 155 -0.25 -11.02 -6.49
CA LYS A 155 -0.56 -11.68 -7.77
C LYS A 155 -1.91 -12.39 -7.78
N ASN A 156 -2.30 -13.00 -6.67
CA ASN A 156 -3.56 -13.73 -6.55
C ASN A 156 -4.76 -12.83 -6.18
N LYS A 157 -4.51 -11.57 -5.83
CA LYS A 157 -5.54 -10.60 -5.44
C LYS A 157 -5.93 -9.66 -6.59
N ILE A 158 -5.17 -9.64 -7.66
CA ILE A 158 -5.38 -8.75 -8.80
C ILE A 158 -5.69 -9.59 -10.02
N VAL A 159 -6.86 -9.34 -10.59
CA VAL A 159 -7.25 -9.95 -11.87
C VAL A 159 -6.61 -9.11 -12.99
N GLY A 160 -5.57 -9.67 -13.60
CA GLY A 160 -4.90 -9.07 -14.75
C GLY A 160 -5.64 -9.35 -16.06
N GLY A 161 -5.29 -8.59 -17.10
CA GLY A 161 -5.65 -8.85 -18.50
C GLY A 161 -4.50 -9.51 -19.25
N GLU A 162 -4.54 -9.44 -20.57
CA GLU A 162 -3.38 -9.82 -21.40
C GLU A 162 -2.25 -8.80 -21.21
N PRO A 163 -0.99 -9.24 -21.01
CA PRO A 163 0.14 -8.33 -20.90
C PRO A 163 0.30 -7.47 -22.16
N VAL A 164 0.44 -6.16 -21.99
CA VAL A 164 0.75 -5.27 -23.11
C VAL A 164 2.24 -5.42 -23.43
N LEU A 165 2.57 -6.12 -24.51
CA LEU A 165 3.91 -6.21 -25.03
C LEU A 165 4.26 -4.92 -25.75
N SER A 166 5.06 -4.06 -25.14
CA SER A 166 5.66 -2.89 -25.78
C SER A 166 7.01 -3.29 -26.36
N LEU A 167 7.08 -3.47 -27.67
CA LEU A 167 8.34 -3.62 -28.42
C LEU A 167 8.88 -2.23 -28.75
N SER A 168 9.87 -1.77 -27.96
CA SER A 168 10.68 -0.61 -28.35
C SER A 168 11.74 -1.06 -29.34
N LEU A 169 11.53 -0.82 -30.63
CA LEU A 169 12.58 -0.89 -31.63
C LEU A 169 13.42 0.38 -31.54
N ILE A 170 14.61 0.28 -30.94
CA ILE A 170 15.62 1.32 -31.02
C ILE A 170 16.40 1.09 -32.30
N HIS A 171 16.27 2.00 -33.25
CA HIS A 171 17.16 2.09 -34.42
C HIS A 171 18.38 2.92 -34.09
#